data_adf75b05050926bcc5aeb98575f6c17e
#
_entry.id   adf75b05050926bcc5aeb98575f6c17e
#
_cell.length_a   1.000
_cell.length_b   1.000
_cell.length_c   1.000
_cell.angle_alpha   90.00
_cell.angle_beta   90.00
_cell.angle_gamma   90.00
#
_symmetry.space_group_name_H-M   'P 1'
#
loop_
_entity.id
_entity.type
_entity.pdbx_description
1 polymer ?
#
loop_
_entity_poly.entity_id
_entity_poly.type
_entity_poly.pdbx_seq_one_letter_code
_entity_poly.pdbx_strand_id
1 'polypeptide(L)'
;TPKMYIGASASLQSMSYADAATADAAEQALQRLADCGVLPGVWAAQQDTAAEEDSYTDYDGRWYDLSAAFCATDSLGFVTVRRYTLQGDLLLTRSSVTMDSRTGAVVEVWLSLPAGDAEALPLPDETALRAFAAQAGLESLGDWAVPADSAYRCALCSENGQALITASTHPYTYGSYTGTAGDRWYYSLSLRKM
;
A
#
# COMPACT_ATOMS: atom_id res chain seq x y z
N THR A 1 -22.69 -6.84 -5.50
CA THR A 1 -21.45 -7.31 -6.13
C THR A 1 -20.34 -6.55 -5.45
N PRO A 2 -19.44 -7.21 -4.68
CA PRO A 2 -18.29 -6.51 -4.13
C PRO A 2 -17.50 -5.99 -5.32
N LYS A 3 -17.28 -4.66 -5.36
CA LYS A 3 -16.31 -4.10 -6.28
C LYS A 3 -14.98 -4.69 -5.86
N MET A 4 -14.49 -5.64 -6.63
CA MET A 4 -13.11 -6.05 -6.56
C MET A 4 -12.30 -4.80 -6.85
N TYR A 5 -11.61 -4.28 -5.84
CA TYR A 5 -10.51 -3.38 -6.05
C TYR A 5 -9.42 -4.23 -6.72
N ILE A 6 -9.53 -4.37 -8.01
CA ILE A 6 -8.36 -4.68 -8.80
C ILE A 6 -7.48 -3.48 -8.52
N GLY A 7 -6.29 -3.71 -7.98
CA GLY A 7 -5.23 -2.71 -7.96
C GLY A 7 -4.91 -2.32 -9.39
N ALA A 8 -5.89 -1.73 -10.04
CA ALA A 8 -5.69 -1.03 -11.27
C ALA A 8 -4.67 0.03 -10.89
N SER A 9 -3.52 -0.04 -11.50
CA SER A 9 -2.70 1.09 -11.73
C SER A 9 -3.63 2.22 -12.19
N ALA A 10 -4.23 2.96 -11.25
CA ALA A 10 -4.74 4.25 -11.60
C ALA A 10 -3.53 4.90 -12.23
N SER A 11 -3.59 5.10 -13.54
CA SER A 11 -2.46 5.67 -14.25
C SER A 11 -2.16 6.99 -13.55
N LEU A 12 -0.90 7.33 -13.40
CA LEU A 12 -0.47 8.62 -12.86
C LEU A 12 -1.31 9.77 -13.47
N GLN A 13 -1.71 9.64 -14.72
CA GLN A 13 -2.55 10.57 -15.46
C GLN A 13 -3.95 10.80 -14.87
N SER A 14 -4.48 9.83 -14.10
CA SER A 14 -5.80 9.92 -13.45
C SER A 14 -5.75 10.48 -12.03
N MET A 15 -4.56 10.82 -11.54
CA MET A 15 -4.34 11.35 -10.19
C MET A 15 -3.96 12.83 -10.26
N SER A 16 -4.22 13.54 -9.16
CA SER A 16 -3.78 14.91 -8.95
C SER A 16 -2.62 14.95 -7.96
N TYR A 17 -1.82 16.01 -7.97
CA TYR A 17 -0.87 16.25 -6.89
C TYR A 17 -1.62 16.37 -5.56
N ALA A 18 -1.13 15.68 -4.55
CA ALA A 18 -1.65 15.82 -3.19
C ALA A 18 -1.22 17.18 -2.62
N ASP A 19 -2.11 17.85 -1.90
CA ASP A 19 -1.71 18.96 -1.07
C ASP A 19 -0.85 18.49 0.12
N ALA A 20 -0.17 19.44 0.77
CA ALA A 20 0.72 19.11 1.89
C ALA A 20 -0.01 18.38 3.02
N ALA A 21 -1.23 18.77 3.37
CA ALA A 21 -1.99 18.15 4.45
C ALA A 21 -2.35 16.69 4.12
N THR A 22 -2.72 16.41 2.88
CA THR A 22 -3.04 15.06 2.42
C THR A 22 -1.79 14.18 2.35
N ALA A 23 -0.67 14.72 1.86
CA ALA A 23 0.61 14.01 1.84
C ALA A 23 1.09 13.68 3.25
N ASP A 24 1.06 14.65 4.17
CA ASP A 24 1.45 14.47 5.58
C ASP A 24 0.56 13.45 6.29
N ALA A 25 -0.75 13.45 6.03
CA ALA A 25 -1.67 12.48 6.60
C ALA A 25 -1.32 11.05 6.17
N ALA A 26 -0.94 10.85 4.90
CA ALA A 26 -0.50 9.55 4.39
C ALA A 26 0.81 9.09 5.03
N GLU A 27 1.80 9.97 5.17
CA GLU A 27 3.07 9.65 5.84
C GLU A 27 2.84 9.27 7.31
N GLN A 28 2.03 10.04 8.04
CA GLN A 28 1.67 9.73 9.42
C GLN A 28 0.90 8.40 9.53
N ALA A 29 0.05 8.09 8.56
CA ALA A 29 -0.65 6.82 8.50
C ALA A 29 0.32 5.66 8.33
N LEU A 30 1.27 5.75 7.41
CA LEU A 30 2.31 4.75 7.21
C LEU A 30 3.19 4.59 8.45
N GLN A 31 3.54 5.69 9.11
CA GLN A 31 4.32 5.63 10.35
C GLN A 31 3.54 4.90 11.47
N ARG A 32 2.25 5.19 11.65
CA ARG A 32 1.42 4.45 12.62
C ARG A 32 1.36 2.95 12.33
N LEU A 33 1.29 2.57 11.04
CA LEU A 33 1.29 1.18 10.64
C LEU A 33 2.65 0.50 10.89
N ALA A 34 3.75 1.21 10.67
CA ALA A 34 5.08 0.73 11.01
C ALA A 34 5.20 0.50 12.53
N ASP A 35 4.70 1.44 13.35
CA ASP A 35 4.70 1.35 14.81
C ASP A 35 3.84 0.17 15.31
N CYS A 36 2.77 -0.19 14.59
CA CYS A 36 1.97 -1.37 14.87
C CYS A 36 2.64 -2.69 14.44
N GLY A 37 3.75 -2.64 13.72
CA GLY A 37 4.45 -3.82 13.23
C GLY A 37 3.82 -4.50 12.02
N VAL A 38 2.86 -3.84 11.34
CA VAL A 38 2.20 -4.42 10.15
C VAL A 38 2.93 -4.13 8.84
N LEU A 39 3.87 -3.18 8.82
CA LEU A 39 4.71 -2.93 7.64
C LEU A 39 6.03 -3.70 7.73
N PRO A 40 6.58 -4.17 6.60
CA PRO A 40 7.90 -4.79 6.57
C PRO A 40 8.96 -3.83 7.13
N GLY A 41 9.86 -4.33 7.99
CA GLY A 41 10.91 -3.49 8.62
C GLY A 41 11.84 -2.81 7.61
N VAL A 42 12.06 -3.43 6.46
CA VAL A 42 12.84 -2.85 5.36
C VAL A 42 12.19 -1.62 4.73
N TRP A 43 10.90 -1.41 4.93
CA TRP A 43 10.18 -0.24 4.44
C TRP A 43 10.77 1.06 5.01
N ALA A 44 10.94 1.14 6.32
CA ALA A 44 11.50 2.33 6.98
C ALA A 44 12.92 2.63 6.50
N ALA A 45 13.76 1.61 6.32
CA ALA A 45 15.12 1.77 5.84
C ALA A 45 15.22 2.27 4.39
N GLN A 46 14.22 2.03 3.58
CA GLN A 46 14.20 2.45 2.17
C GLN A 46 13.59 3.83 1.93
N GLN A 47 13.00 4.44 2.96
CA GLN A 47 12.47 5.80 2.86
C GLN A 47 13.59 6.83 2.58
N ASP A 48 14.79 6.58 3.09
CA ASP A 48 15.93 7.50 2.99
C ASP A 48 16.73 7.34 1.69
N THR A 49 16.45 6.33 0.88
CA THR A 49 17.08 6.22 -0.45
C THR A 49 16.31 7.14 -1.41
N ALA A 50 16.87 8.32 -1.64
CA ALA A 50 16.39 9.25 -2.66
C ALA A 50 16.20 8.51 -3.99
N ALA A 51 15.08 8.73 -4.65
CA ALA A 51 14.90 8.27 -6.01
C ALA A 51 16.00 8.88 -6.88
N GLU A 52 16.68 8.06 -7.68
CA GLU A 52 17.75 8.53 -8.58
C GLU A 52 17.21 9.52 -9.63
N GLU A 53 15.90 9.53 -9.87
CA GLU A 53 15.22 10.44 -10.77
C GLU A 53 13.92 10.98 -10.14
N ASP A 54 13.83 12.29 -10.01
CA ASP A 54 12.71 12.99 -9.38
C ASP A 54 11.60 13.38 -10.37
N SER A 55 11.72 13.02 -11.65
CA SER A 55 10.76 13.44 -12.67
C SER A 55 10.50 12.35 -13.72
N TYR A 56 9.31 12.42 -14.31
CA TYR A 56 8.87 11.52 -15.36
C TYR A 56 8.10 12.29 -16.42
N THR A 57 8.38 11.99 -17.69
CA THR A 57 7.58 12.48 -18.81
C THR A 57 6.85 11.30 -19.43
N ASP A 58 5.52 11.37 -19.50
CA ASP A 58 4.70 10.30 -20.06
C ASP A 58 4.74 10.29 -21.60
N TYR A 59 4.05 9.31 -22.19
CA TYR A 59 3.97 9.11 -23.61
C TYR A 59 3.36 10.33 -24.36
N ASP A 60 2.48 11.08 -23.71
CA ASP A 60 1.85 12.29 -24.27
C ASP A 60 2.72 13.55 -24.08
N GLY A 61 3.92 13.41 -23.52
CA GLY A 61 4.86 14.50 -23.26
C GLY A 61 4.53 15.30 -22.01
N ARG A 62 3.67 14.79 -21.12
CA ARG A 62 3.32 15.44 -19.86
C ARG A 62 4.38 15.17 -18.82
N TRP A 63 4.88 16.23 -18.21
CA TRP A 63 5.90 16.16 -17.18
C TRP A 63 5.27 16.03 -15.78
N TYR A 64 5.88 15.20 -14.92
CA TYR A 64 5.49 14.95 -13.54
C TYR A 64 6.70 15.04 -12.61
N ASP A 65 6.51 15.73 -11.48
CA ASP A 65 7.44 15.73 -10.37
C ASP A 65 7.17 14.49 -9.49
N LEU A 66 8.07 13.50 -9.53
CA LEU A 66 7.93 12.26 -8.75
C LEU A 66 8.36 12.41 -7.30
N SER A 67 8.96 13.52 -6.89
CA SER A 67 9.22 13.83 -5.49
C SER A 67 7.92 14.13 -4.73
N ALA A 68 6.88 14.54 -5.45
CA ALA A 68 5.56 14.81 -4.90
C ALA A 68 4.76 13.53 -4.66
N ALA A 69 3.77 13.62 -3.78
CA ALA A 69 2.71 12.63 -3.65
C ALA A 69 1.54 12.98 -4.58
N PHE A 70 0.84 11.95 -5.02
CA PHE A 70 -0.34 12.07 -5.86
C PHE A 70 -1.55 11.48 -5.13
N CYS A 71 -2.74 12.01 -5.37
CA CYS A 71 -3.95 11.53 -4.73
C CYS A 71 -5.14 11.44 -5.68
N ALA A 72 -6.06 10.57 -5.30
CA ALA A 72 -7.39 10.47 -5.88
C ALA A 72 -8.40 10.19 -4.77
N THR A 73 -9.59 10.76 -4.89
CA THR A 73 -10.69 10.53 -3.94
C THR A 73 -11.81 9.82 -4.66
N ASP A 74 -12.32 8.75 -4.08
CA ASP A 74 -13.46 8.04 -4.62
C ASP A 74 -14.80 8.65 -4.16
N SER A 75 -15.90 8.15 -4.71
CA SER A 75 -17.26 8.62 -4.39
C SER A 75 -17.72 8.29 -2.97
N LEU A 76 -17.02 7.43 -2.25
CA LEU A 76 -17.31 7.05 -0.87
C LEU A 76 -16.51 7.86 0.15
N GLY A 77 -15.61 8.73 -0.33
CA GLY A 77 -14.76 9.56 0.52
C GLY A 77 -13.46 8.88 0.97
N PHE A 78 -13.06 7.79 0.32
CA PHE A 78 -11.72 7.25 0.52
C PHE A 78 -10.72 8.02 -0.33
N VAL A 79 -9.61 8.40 0.28
CA VAL A 79 -8.49 9.05 -0.39
C VAL A 79 -7.36 8.05 -0.54
N THR A 80 -6.93 7.84 -1.78
CA THR A 80 -5.73 7.07 -2.08
C THR A 80 -4.59 8.04 -2.36
N VAL A 81 -3.50 7.91 -1.61
CA VAL A 81 -2.27 8.68 -1.80
C VAL A 81 -1.18 7.74 -2.29
N ARG A 82 -0.50 8.14 -3.38
CA ARG A 82 0.55 7.34 -4.01
C ARG A 82 1.84 8.13 -4.16
N ARG A 83 2.94 7.39 -4.04
CA ARG A 83 4.26 7.82 -4.48
C ARG A 83 4.76 6.88 -5.55
N TYR A 84 5.44 7.44 -6.51
CA TYR A 84 6.00 6.72 -7.65
C TYR A 84 7.52 6.77 -7.63
N THR A 85 8.13 5.83 -8.33
CA THR A 85 9.56 5.79 -8.57
C THR A 85 9.82 5.31 -9.98
N LEU A 86 10.95 5.70 -10.55
CA LEU A 86 11.45 5.13 -11.79
C LEU A 86 12.46 4.03 -11.50
N GLN A 87 12.40 2.98 -12.27
CA GLN A 87 13.44 1.98 -12.34
C GLN A 87 13.77 1.71 -13.81
N GLY A 88 14.86 2.29 -14.27
CA GLY A 88 15.13 2.40 -15.70
C GLY A 88 14.07 3.26 -16.37
N ASP A 89 13.39 2.71 -17.36
CA ASP A 89 12.29 3.35 -18.11
C ASP A 89 10.89 3.03 -17.56
N LEU A 90 10.80 2.24 -16.47
CA LEU A 90 9.52 1.82 -15.89
C LEU A 90 9.11 2.72 -14.73
N LEU A 91 7.92 3.30 -14.85
CA LEU A 91 7.25 3.98 -13.76
C LEU A 91 6.56 2.95 -12.86
N LEU A 92 6.95 2.92 -11.59
CA LEU A 92 6.43 1.99 -10.60
C LEU A 92 5.76 2.74 -9.46
N THR A 93 4.68 2.18 -8.91
CA THR A 93 4.14 2.64 -7.64
C THR A 93 5.07 2.19 -6.52
N ARG A 94 5.69 3.14 -5.82
CA ARG A 94 6.52 2.89 -4.63
C ARG A 94 5.68 2.57 -3.42
N SER A 95 4.63 3.36 -3.19
CA SER A 95 3.66 3.17 -2.12
C SER A 95 2.28 3.65 -2.51
N SER A 96 1.26 3.01 -1.95
CA SER A 96 -0.14 3.42 -2.07
C SER A 96 -0.82 3.22 -0.73
N VAL A 97 -1.42 4.26 -0.19
CA VAL A 97 -2.19 4.23 1.06
C VAL A 97 -3.59 4.71 0.76
N THR A 98 -4.60 3.94 1.15
CA THR A 98 -6.00 4.34 1.06
C THR A 98 -6.57 4.52 2.45
N MET A 99 -7.13 5.70 2.70
CA MET A 99 -7.65 6.13 4.00
C MET A 99 -9.08 6.66 3.87
N ASP A 100 -9.89 6.45 4.89
CA ASP A 100 -11.15 7.22 5.06
C ASP A 100 -10.80 8.68 5.37
N SER A 101 -11.20 9.61 4.50
CA SER A 101 -10.89 11.04 4.64
C SER A 101 -11.47 11.69 5.90
N ARG A 102 -12.47 11.07 6.51
CA ARG A 102 -13.16 11.61 7.70
C ARG A 102 -12.47 11.18 8.99
N THR A 103 -11.94 9.97 9.03
CA THR A 103 -11.40 9.36 10.25
C THR A 103 -9.89 9.18 10.21
N GLY A 104 -9.28 9.21 9.03
CA GLY A 104 -7.88 8.87 8.81
C GLY A 104 -7.59 7.37 8.95
N ALA A 105 -8.63 6.53 9.10
CA ALA A 105 -8.48 5.09 9.20
C ALA A 105 -7.94 4.52 7.89
N VAL A 106 -6.85 3.78 7.96
CA VAL A 106 -6.26 3.11 6.80
C VAL A 106 -7.04 1.84 6.50
N VAL A 107 -7.43 1.68 5.25
CA VAL A 107 -8.14 0.48 4.76
C VAL A 107 -7.30 -0.36 3.81
N GLU A 108 -6.31 0.22 3.16
CA GLU A 108 -5.44 -0.49 2.24
C GLU A 108 -4.05 0.14 2.18
N VAL A 109 -3.04 -0.70 2.15
CA VAL A 109 -1.65 -0.31 1.86
C VAL A 109 -1.09 -1.24 0.80
N TRP A 110 -0.35 -0.67 -0.10
CA TRP A 110 0.41 -1.41 -1.10
C TRP A 110 1.81 -0.82 -1.23
N LEU A 111 2.82 -1.66 -1.08
CA LEU A 111 4.23 -1.27 -1.12
C LEU A 111 4.95 -2.09 -2.18
N SER A 112 5.84 -1.43 -2.90
CA SER A 112 6.79 -2.08 -3.80
C SER A 112 8.19 -1.87 -3.24
N LEU A 113 8.88 -2.96 -2.96
CA LEU A 113 10.19 -2.98 -2.33
C LEU A 113 11.19 -3.66 -3.27
N PRO A 114 12.43 -3.15 -3.42
CA PRO A 114 13.45 -3.87 -4.15
C PRO A 114 13.63 -5.27 -3.56
N ALA A 115 13.75 -6.27 -4.43
CA ALA A 115 14.16 -7.58 -4.00
C ALA A 115 15.63 -7.49 -3.59
N GLY A 116 15.89 -7.52 -2.29
CA GLY A 116 17.23 -7.72 -1.75
C GLY A 116 17.59 -9.21 -1.76
N ASP A 117 18.63 -9.57 -1.04
CA ASP A 117 19.07 -10.97 -0.87
C ASP A 117 18.09 -11.82 -0.04
N ALA A 118 16.96 -11.27 0.37
CA ALA A 118 15.96 -11.96 1.17
C ALA A 118 15.08 -12.87 0.30
N GLU A 119 14.97 -14.13 0.68
CA GLU A 119 14.11 -15.10 -0.02
C GLU A 119 12.61 -14.74 0.05
N ALA A 120 12.19 -14.01 1.09
CA ALA A 120 10.82 -13.53 1.25
C ALA A 120 10.73 -12.34 2.20
N LEU A 121 9.76 -11.45 1.99
CA LEU A 121 9.38 -10.46 2.99
C LEU A 121 8.57 -11.12 4.10
N PRO A 122 8.88 -10.85 5.39
CA PRO A 122 8.08 -11.37 6.49
C PRO A 122 6.68 -10.77 6.47
N LEU A 123 5.69 -11.62 6.72
CA LEU A 123 4.31 -11.20 6.96
C LEU A 123 4.14 -10.75 8.43
N PRO A 124 3.21 -9.81 8.72
CA PRO A 124 2.88 -9.44 10.08
C PRO A 124 2.31 -10.64 10.86
N ASP A 125 2.56 -10.69 12.14
CA ASP A 125 1.95 -11.68 13.02
C ASP A 125 0.51 -11.28 13.43
N GLU A 126 -0.17 -12.15 14.14
CA GLU A 126 -1.53 -11.92 14.62
C GLU A 126 -1.62 -10.68 15.51
N THR A 127 -0.62 -10.45 16.37
CA THR A 127 -0.58 -9.28 17.26
C THR A 127 -0.55 -7.98 16.48
N ALA A 128 0.27 -7.91 15.43
CA ALA A 128 0.35 -6.76 14.55
C ALA A 128 -0.97 -6.53 13.79
N LEU A 129 -1.62 -7.58 13.30
CA LEU A 129 -2.92 -7.45 12.64
C LEU A 129 -4.03 -6.98 13.59
N ARG A 130 -4.02 -7.41 14.85
CA ARG A 130 -4.94 -6.92 15.89
C ARG A 130 -4.69 -5.43 16.19
N ALA A 131 -3.44 -5.02 16.29
CA ALA A 131 -3.08 -3.61 16.44
C ALA A 131 -3.56 -2.77 15.26
N PHE A 132 -3.49 -3.31 14.04
CA PHE A 132 -4.06 -2.67 12.85
C PHE A 132 -5.58 -2.52 12.96
N ALA A 133 -6.31 -3.54 13.39
CA ALA A 133 -7.76 -3.43 13.61
C ALA A 133 -8.10 -2.35 14.64
N ALA A 134 -7.38 -2.29 15.75
CA ALA A 134 -7.57 -1.30 16.80
C ALA A 134 -7.33 0.14 16.30
N GLN A 135 -6.24 0.39 15.59
CA GLN A 135 -5.95 1.72 15.07
C GLN A 135 -6.97 2.17 13.99
N ALA A 136 -7.61 1.24 13.30
CA ALA A 136 -8.68 1.52 12.36
C ALA A 136 -10.05 1.76 13.04
N GLY A 137 -10.11 1.68 14.37
CA GLY A 137 -11.36 1.87 15.13
C GLY A 137 -12.35 0.72 15.00
N LEU A 138 -11.88 -0.48 14.71
CA LEU A 138 -12.71 -1.66 14.44
C LEU A 138 -12.92 -2.56 15.67
N GLU A 139 -12.57 -2.08 16.85
CA GLU A 139 -12.77 -2.82 18.11
C GLU A 139 -14.25 -3.15 18.36
N SER A 140 -15.17 -2.32 17.86
CA SER A 140 -16.60 -2.53 17.98
C SER A 140 -17.15 -3.72 17.16
N LEU A 141 -16.35 -4.32 16.29
CA LEU A 141 -16.76 -5.48 15.49
C LEU A 141 -16.62 -6.82 16.24
N GLY A 142 -16.37 -6.77 17.54
CA GLY A 142 -16.14 -7.94 18.37
C GLY A 142 -14.69 -8.42 18.34
N ASP A 143 -14.46 -9.66 18.75
CA ASP A 143 -13.13 -10.23 18.74
C ASP A 143 -12.69 -10.57 17.31
N TRP A 144 -11.38 -10.65 17.12
CA TRP A 144 -10.76 -11.00 15.85
C TRP A 144 -10.08 -12.35 15.95
N ALA A 145 -10.31 -13.22 14.99
CA ALA A 145 -9.75 -14.56 14.99
C ALA A 145 -9.15 -14.92 13.62
N VAL A 146 -8.19 -15.81 13.64
CA VAL A 146 -7.67 -16.41 12.39
C VAL A 146 -8.78 -17.25 11.77
N PRO A 147 -9.13 -17.03 10.49
CA PRO A 147 -10.14 -17.81 9.80
C PRO A 147 -9.77 -19.30 9.77
N ALA A 148 -10.73 -20.18 10.10
CA ALA A 148 -10.50 -21.62 10.17
C ALA A 148 -10.19 -22.24 8.79
N ASP A 149 -10.74 -21.68 7.73
CA ASP A 149 -10.53 -22.13 6.34
C ASP A 149 -10.07 -20.93 5.52
N SER A 150 -8.79 -20.65 5.60
CA SER A 150 -8.21 -19.48 4.97
C SER A 150 -7.32 -19.87 3.79
N ALA A 151 -7.72 -19.41 2.61
CA ALA A 151 -6.82 -19.35 1.46
C ALA A 151 -5.67 -18.33 1.66
N TYR A 152 -5.74 -17.52 2.72
CA TYR A 152 -4.77 -16.49 3.05
C TYR A 152 -3.78 -17.00 4.09
N ARG A 153 -2.50 -16.78 3.87
CA ARG A 153 -1.45 -17.14 4.82
C ARG A 153 -1.42 -16.24 6.06
N CYS A 154 -1.97 -15.04 5.94
CA CYS A 154 -2.00 -14.04 6.99
C CYS A 154 -3.33 -13.29 6.92
N ALA A 155 -4.23 -13.59 7.85
CA ALA A 155 -5.56 -12.99 7.89
C ALA A 155 -6.15 -12.99 9.30
N LEU A 156 -6.99 -11.99 9.59
CA LEU A 156 -7.91 -11.96 10.73
C LEU A 156 -9.33 -11.63 10.25
N CYS A 157 -10.30 -12.35 10.81
CA CYS A 157 -11.72 -12.12 10.57
C CYS A 157 -12.38 -11.61 11.84
N SER A 158 -13.27 -10.63 11.75
CA SER A 158 -14.09 -10.20 12.88
C SER A 158 -15.07 -11.29 13.31
N GLU A 159 -15.39 -11.36 14.61
CA GLU A 159 -16.28 -12.37 15.20
C GLU A 159 -17.64 -12.46 14.49
N ASN A 160 -18.18 -11.31 14.10
CA ASN A 160 -19.45 -11.25 13.37
C ASN A 160 -19.33 -11.56 11.86
N GLY A 161 -18.12 -11.89 11.35
CA GLY A 161 -17.88 -12.23 9.96
C GLY A 161 -18.09 -11.06 8.98
N GLN A 162 -18.11 -9.81 9.45
CA GLN A 162 -18.36 -8.65 8.58
C GLN A 162 -17.11 -8.04 7.98
N ALA A 163 -15.96 -8.25 8.59
CA ALA A 163 -14.70 -7.67 8.15
C ALA A 163 -13.56 -8.70 8.13
N LEU A 164 -12.70 -8.54 7.16
CA LEU A 164 -11.51 -9.36 6.95
C LEU A 164 -10.29 -8.46 6.76
N ILE A 165 -9.26 -8.71 7.54
CA ILE A 165 -7.92 -8.13 7.34
C ILE A 165 -7.06 -9.19 6.71
N THR A 166 -6.35 -8.84 5.65
CA THR A 166 -5.38 -9.72 4.98
C THR A 166 -4.08 -9.00 4.74
N ALA A 167 -2.97 -9.71 4.92
CA ALA A 167 -1.66 -9.28 4.45
C ALA A 167 -1.07 -10.33 3.52
N SER A 168 -0.39 -9.89 2.47
CA SER A 168 0.27 -10.78 1.52
C SER A 168 1.54 -10.16 0.97
N THR A 169 2.48 -11.02 0.59
CA THR A 169 3.69 -10.65 -0.14
C THR A 169 3.83 -11.56 -1.34
N HIS A 170 4.32 -11.02 -2.43
CA HIS A 170 4.68 -11.82 -3.60
C HIS A 170 5.84 -11.19 -4.36
N PRO A 171 6.72 -12.02 -4.92
CA PRO A 171 7.77 -11.56 -5.80
C PRO A 171 7.19 -11.14 -7.15
N TYR A 172 7.83 -10.18 -7.78
CA TYR A 172 7.50 -9.77 -9.12
C TYR A 172 8.78 -9.47 -9.90
N THR A 173 8.94 -10.13 -11.04
CA THR A 173 10.01 -9.86 -11.99
C THR A 173 9.43 -9.05 -13.15
N TYR A 174 10.03 -7.94 -13.47
CA TYR A 174 9.62 -7.12 -14.61
C TYR A 174 10.77 -6.93 -15.58
N GLY A 175 10.43 -6.85 -16.86
CA GLY A 175 11.34 -6.47 -17.92
C GLY A 175 11.09 -5.04 -18.37
N SER A 176 12.13 -4.29 -18.67
CA SER A 176 11.99 -3.01 -19.35
C SER A 176 12.20 -3.17 -20.86
N TYR A 177 11.79 -2.17 -21.62
CA TYR A 177 12.05 -2.11 -23.07
C TYR A 177 13.54 -2.00 -23.39
N THR A 178 14.34 -1.55 -22.46
CA THR A 178 15.80 -1.47 -22.57
C THR A 178 16.51 -2.80 -22.27
N GLY A 179 15.75 -3.85 -21.91
CA GLY A 179 16.26 -5.19 -21.61
C GLY A 179 16.79 -5.37 -20.19
N THR A 180 16.68 -4.37 -19.32
CA THR A 180 16.93 -4.53 -17.89
C THR A 180 15.77 -5.22 -17.22
N ALA A 181 16.02 -6.34 -16.55
CA ALA A 181 15.06 -6.99 -15.68
C ALA A 181 15.34 -6.60 -14.23
N GLY A 182 14.29 -6.47 -13.44
CA GLY A 182 14.42 -6.20 -12.02
C GLY A 182 13.45 -7.03 -11.22
N ASP A 183 13.87 -7.43 -10.04
CA ASP A 183 13.03 -8.16 -9.09
C ASP A 183 12.57 -7.23 -7.99
N ARG A 184 11.29 -7.31 -7.67
CA ARG A 184 10.69 -6.57 -6.57
C ARG A 184 9.78 -7.47 -5.75
N TRP A 185 9.60 -7.09 -4.50
CA TRP A 185 8.56 -7.63 -3.65
C TRP A 185 7.41 -6.65 -3.56
N TYR A 186 6.19 -7.16 -3.71
CA TYR A 186 4.98 -6.44 -3.40
C TYR A 186 4.44 -6.91 -2.06
N TYR A 187 4.14 -5.95 -1.19
CA TYR A 187 3.45 -6.14 0.06
C TYR A 187 2.09 -5.48 -0.02
N SER A 188 1.05 -6.18 0.38
CA SER A 188 -0.28 -5.61 0.50
C SER A 188 -0.90 -5.91 1.85
N LEU A 189 -1.56 -4.91 2.42
CA LEU A 189 -2.38 -5.01 3.62
C LEU A 189 -3.75 -4.43 3.28
N SER A 190 -4.82 -5.17 3.52
CA SER A 190 -6.16 -4.70 3.20
C SER A 190 -7.17 -5.06 4.28
N LEU A 191 -8.08 -4.14 4.52
CA LEU A 191 -9.28 -4.32 5.29
C LEU A 191 -10.48 -4.27 4.33
N ARG A 192 -11.29 -5.28 4.33
CA ARG A 192 -12.46 -5.34 3.46
C ARG A 192 -13.67 -5.88 4.21
N LYS A 193 -14.84 -5.50 3.72
CA LYS A 193 -16.10 -6.11 4.13
C LYS A 193 -16.20 -7.50 3.51
N MET A 194 -16.64 -8.47 4.31
CA MET A 194 -16.97 -9.83 3.85
C MET A 194 -18.37 -9.87 3.24
#